data_8106ed2421777f06cf41d5e085ee5140
#
_entry.id   8106ed2421777f06cf41d5e085ee5140
#
_cell.length_a   1.000
_cell.length_b   1.000
_cell.length_c   1.000
_cell.angle_alpha   90.00
_cell.angle_beta   90.00
_cell.angle_gamma   90.00
#
_symmetry.space_group_name_H-M   'P 1'
#
loop_
_entity.id
_entity.type
_entity.pdbx_description
1 polymer ?
#
loop_
_entity_poly.entity_id
_entity_poly.type
_entity_poly.pdbx_seq_one_letter_code
_entity_poly.pdbx_strand_id
1 'polypeptide(L)'
;MIKKFLIINLLLLSFFLTNSYSDNNTYMSLKNKKVNVRYGPGLDYPIKFIFNKKNYPVEIIDEKENFRKILDFKKNSGWIHRSQLKKNSSFITLDTVILFSDSTKFSRPIAKIESGRLLN
;
A
#
# COMPACT_ATOMS: atom_id res chain seq x y z
N MET A 1 42.70 25.76 16.93
CA MET A 1 41.36 26.30 16.66
C MET A 1 40.74 25.76 15.37
N ILE A 2 41.45 25.73 14.26
CA ILE A 2 40.92 25.26 12.95
C ILE A 2 40.58 23.77 12.98
N LYS A 3 41.34 22.92 13.69
CA LYS A 3 41.05 21.47 13.78
C LYS A 3 39.77 21.13 14.55
N LYS A 4 39.35 21.92 15.51
CA LYS A 4 38.06 21.73 16.23
C LYS A 4 36.86 22.13 15.38
N PHE A 5 37.00 23.14 14.53
CA PHE A 5 35.98 23.59 13.60
C PHE A 5 35.71 22.55 12.48
N LEU A 6 36.78 21.90 11.97
CA LEU A 6 36.69 20.83 10.97
C LEU A 6 36.01 19.57 11.52
N ILE A 7 36.24 19.22 12.79
CA ILE A 7 35.62 18.05 13.41
C ILE A 7 34.12 18.29 13.66
N ILE A 8 33.74 19.49 14.06
CA ILE A 8 32.31 19.85 14.25
C ILE A 8 31.56 19.86 12.92
N ASN A 9 32.18 20.34 11.84
CA ASN A 9 31.59 20.32 10.53
C ASN A 9 31.44 18.90 9.96
N LEU A 10 32.38 18.02 10.23
CA LEU A 10 32.33 16.61 9.82
C LEU A 10 31.23 15.85 10.60
N LEU A 11 31.04 16.14 11.87
CA LEU A 11 29.97 15.57 12.70
C LEU A 11 28.57 16.06 12.27
N LEU A 12 28.44 17.33 11.86
CA LEU A 12 27.20 17.88 11.33
C LEU A 12 26.85 17.27 9.95
N LEU A 13 27.85 17.00 9.12
CA LEU A 13 27.64 16.39 7.81
C LEU A 13 27.20 14.91 7.93
N SER A 14 27.65 14.20 8.96
CA SER A 14 27.24 12.81 9.20
C SER A 14 25.79 12.69 9.68
N PHE A 15 25.23 13.73 10.27
CA PHE A 15 23.85 13.74 10.73
C PHE A 15 22.82 13.88 9.60
N PHE A 16 23.24 14.42 8.44
CA PHE A 16 22.37 14.55 7.27
C PHE A 16 22.31 13.29 6.38
N LEU A 17 23.17 12.31 6.62
CA LEU A 17 23.26 11.10 5.78
C LEU A 17 22.39 9.92 6.27
N THR A 18 21.65 10.08 7.37
CA THR A 18 20.87 8.97 7.96
C THR A 18 19.38 9.02 7.68
N ASN A 19 18.93 9.88 6.77
CA ASN A 19 17.58 9.80 6.26
C ASN A 19 17.50 8.77 5.11
N SER A 20 17.74 7.49 5.41
CA SER A 20 17.26 6.45 4.54
C SER A 20 15.75 6.34 4.77
N TYR A 21 14.97 6.94 3.89
CA TYR A 21 13.56 6.66 3.77
C TYR A 21 13.43 5.19 3.35
N SER A 22 13.21 4.33 4.34
CA SER A 22 12.69 3.01 4.06
C SER A 22 11.20 3.17 3.75
N ASP A 23 10.87 3.26 2.47
CA ASP A 23 9.50 3.26 2.00
C ASP A 23 8.97 1.82 2.12
N ASN A 24 8.66 1.42 3.34
CA ASN A 24 8.06 0.12 3.65
C ASN A 24 6.55 0.20 3.42
N ASN A 25 6.15 0.58 2.20
CA ASN A 25 4.77 0.50 1.79
C ASN A 25 4.35 -0.96 1.78
N THR A 26 3.69 -1.38 2.85
CA THR A 26 3.17 -2.73 2.95
C THR A 26 1.81 -2.80 2.30
N TYR A 27 1.71 -3.55 1.21
CA TYR A 27 0.44 -3.87 0.56
C TYR A 27 -0.07 -5.20 1.08
N MET A 28 -1.36 -5.24 1.39
CA MET A 28 -2.07 -6.44 1.82
C MET A 28 -3.38 -6.58 1.05
N SER A 29 -4.00 -7.74 1.13
CA SER A 29 -5.31 -7.99 0.51
C SER A 29 -6.36 -8.28 1.56
N LEU A 30 -7.60 -7.94 1.29
CA LEU A 30 -8.73 -8.29 2.14
C LEU A 30 -8.95 -9.81 2.15
N LYS A 31 -8.99 -10.38 3.32
CA LYS A 31 -9.16 -11.82 3.52
C LYS A 31 -10.58 -12.30 3.24
N ASN A 32 -11.56 -11.46 3.59
CA ASN A 32 -12.99 -11.77 3.51
C ASN A 32 -13.70 -10.89 2.51
N LYS A 33 -14.86 -11.37 2.01
CA LYS A 33 -15.69 -10.59 1.10
C LYS A 33 -16.23 -9.33 1.76
N LYS A 34 -16.71 -9.44 3.01
CA LYS A 34 -17.24 -8.32 3.79
C LYS A 34 -16.25 -7.90 4.87
N VAL A 35 -15.78 -6.66 4.79
CA VAL A 35 -14.83 -6.10 5.76
C VAL A 35 -15.30 -4.74 6.23
N ASN A 36 -15.48 -4.60 7.54
CA ASN A 36 -15.86 -3.32 8.15
C ASN A 36 -14.64 -2.40 8.26
N VAL A 37 -14.77 -1.20 7.76
CA VAL A 37 -13.78 -0.12 7.89
C VAL A 37 -14.31 0.92 8.85
N ARG A 38 -13.55 1.23 9.90
CA ARG A 38 -13.97 2.09 10.99
C ARG A 38 -13.25 3.43 10.95
N TYR A 39 -13.84 4.41 11.65
CA TYR A 39 -13.25 5.74 11.79
C TYR A 39 -11.98 5.76 12.66
N GLY A 40 -11.81 4.77 13.54
CA GLY A 40 -10.69 4.70 14.46
C GLY A 40 -10.26 3.27 14.77
N PRO A 41 -9.10 3.12 15.46
CA PRO A 41 -8.47 1.82 15.72
C PRO A 41 -9.09 1.07 16.90
N GLY A 42 -10.35 0.68 16.78
CA GLY A 42 -11.06 -0.06 17.82
C GLY A 42 -12.46 -0.46 17.40
N LEU A 43 -13.03 -1.47 18.05
CA LEU A 43 -14.38 -1.95 17.80
C LEU A 43 -15.47 -0.99 18.30
N ASP A 44 -15.12 -0.09 19.20
CA ASP A 44 -15.97 0.99 19.74
C ASP A 44 -16.14 2.17 18.78
N TYR A 45 -15.27 2.28 17.78
CA TYR A 45 -15.43 3.29 16.73
C TYR A 45 -16.49 2.87 15.72
N PRO A 46 -17.32 3.83 15.24
CA PRO A 46 -18.34 3.53 14.25
C PRO A 46 -17.76 3.06 12.92
N ILE A 47 -18.55 2.28 12.19
CA ILE A 47 -18.22 1.86 10.84
C ILE A 47 -18.33 3.04 9.88
N LYS A 48 -17.26 3.30 9.14
CA LYS A 48 -17.18 4.35 8.13
C LYS A 48 -17.78 3.88 6.80
N PHE A 49 -17.36 2.69 6.35
CA PHE A 49 -17.89 2.00 5.19
C PHE A 49 -17.54 0.50 5.25
N ILE A 50 -18.07 -0.27 4.32
CA ILE A 50 -17.86 -1.71 4.26
C ILE A 50 -17.33 -2.06 2.88
N PHE A 51 -16.20 -2.78 2.82
CA PHE A 51 -15.76 -3.44 1.59
C PHE A 51 -16.57 -4.71 1.34
N ASN A 52 -16.91 -4.96 0.10
CA ASN A 52 -17.62 -6.17 -0.35
C ASN A 52 -16.85 -6.96 -1.42
N LYS A 53 -15.53 -6.92 -1.37
CA LYS A 53 -14.69 -7.56 -2.39
C LYS A 53 -13.52 -8.30 -1.78
N LYS A 54 -13.59 -9.62 -1.78
CA LYS A 54 -12.47 -10.49 -1.36
C LYS A 54 -11.24 -10.26 -2.24
N ASN A 55 -10.05 -10.37 -1.67
CA ASN A 55 -8.76 -10.17 -2.32
C ASN A 55 -8.48 -8.72 -2.76
N TYR A 56 -9.30 -7.78 -2.36
CA TYR A 56 -9.10 -6.37 -2.69
C TYR A 56 -7.80 -5.84 -2.07
N PRO A 57 -6.88 -5.27 -2.87
CA PRO A 57 -5.59 -4.79 -2.36
C PRO A 57 -5.73 -3.44 -1.66
N VAL A 58 -5.04 -3.30 -0.54
CA VAL A 58 -4.97 -2.08 0.25
C VAL A 58 -3.54 -1.83 0.71
N GLU A 59 -3.17 -0.56 0.85
CA GLU A 59 -1.92 -0.14 1.43
C GLU A 59 -2.08 0.07 2.93
N ILE A 60 -1.15 -0.42 3.73
CA ILE A 60 -1.11 -0.17 5.17
C ILE A 60 -0.33 1.12 5.41
N ILE A 61 -1.01 2.14 5.90
CA ILE A 61 -0.41 3.47 6.13
C ILE A 61 -0.19 3.81 7.60
N ASP A 62 -0.81 3.07 8.51
CA ASP A 62 -0.61 3.23 9.95
C ASP A 62 -0.99 1.94 10.69
N GLU A 63 -0.48 1.78 11.89
CA GLU A 63 -0.75 0.65 12.78
C GLU A 63 -1.00 1.14 14.21
N LYS A 64 -2.02 0.58 14.84
CA LYS A 64 -2.25 0.76 16.27
C LYS A 64 -2.86 -0.52 16.87
N GLU A 65 -2.11 -1.18 17.76
CA GLU A 65 -2.52 -2.44 18.38
C GLU A 65 -2.96 -3.49 17.33
N ASN A 66 -4.19 -3.96 17.38
CA ASN A 66 -4.74 -4.95 16.45
C ASN A 66 -5.37 -4.33 15.19
N PHE A 67 -5.24 -3.03 15.01
CA PHE A 67 -5.83 -2.34 13.88
C PHE A 67 -4.77 -1.79 12.93
N ARG A 68 -5.15 -1.75 11.66
CA ARG A 68 -4.33 -1.20 10.57
C ARG A 68 -5.12 -0.13 9.85
N LYS A 69 -4.53 1.05 9.66
CA LYS A 69 -5.11 2.07 8.80
C LYS A 69 -4.75 1.75 7.37
N ILE A 70 -5.76 1.69 6.53
CA ILE A 70 -5.60 1.31 5.12
C ILE A 70 -5.95 2.48 4.20
N LEU A 71 -5.37 2.42 3.01
CA LEU A 71 -5.65 3.31 1.90
C LEU A 71 -5.86 2.46 0.65
N ASP A 72 -6.96 2.65 -0.06
CA ASP A 72 -7.21 1.97 -1.32
C ASP A 72 -6.78 2.83 -2.54
N PHE A 73 -6.88 2.28 -3.74
CA PHE A 73 -6.49 2.99 -4.97
C PHE A 73 -7.41 4.17 -5.31
N LYS A 74 -8.61 4.21 -4.75
CA LYS A 74 -9.56 5.34 -4.86
C LYS A 74 -9.38 6.40 -3.77
N LYS A 75 -8.33 6.25 -2.95
CA LYS A 75 -8.01 7.14 -1.81
C LYS A 75 -9.01 7.06 -0.65
N ASN A 76 -9.80 5.99 -0.57
CA ASN A 76 -10.60 5.70 0.62
C ASN A 76 -9.71 5.15 1.73
N SER A 77 -9.86 5.64 2.95
CA SER A 77 -9.06 5.23 4.10
C SER A 77 -9.91 4.96 5.33
N GLY A 78 -9.38 4.19 6.24
CA GLY A 78 -9.97 3.89 7.53
C GLY A 78 -9.25 2.75 8.22
N TRP A 79 -9.81 2.27 9.32
CA TRP A 79 -9.20 1.29 10.18
C TRP A 79 -9.87 -0.07 10.07
N ILE A 80 -9.06 -1.10 9.86
CA ILE A 80 -9.47 -2.50 9.73
C ILE A 80 -8.76 -3.33 10.79
N HIS A 81 -9.46 -4.30 11.39
CA HIS A 81 -8.81 -5.27 12.27
C HIS A 81 -7.84 -6.13 11.47
N ARG A 82 -6.65 -6.37 12.00
CA ARG A 82 -5.58 -7.13 11.32
C ARG A 82 -6.00 -8.52 10.85
N SER A 83 -6.97 -9.15 11.53
CA SER A 83 -7.48 -10.46 11.15
C SER A 83 -8.23 -10.47 9.81
N GLN A 84 -8.61 -9.31 9.29
CA GLN A 84 -9.29 -9.15 8.01
C GLN A 84 -8.32 -8.99 6.83
N LEU A 85 -7.03 -9.00 7.11
CA LEU A 85 -5.97 -8.80 6.13
C LEU A 85 -5.16 -10.07 5.93
N LYS A 86 -4.68 -10.29 4.72
CA LYS A 86 -3.75 -11.35 4.38
C LYS A 86 -2.63 -10.81 3.50
N LYS A 87 -1.55 -11.59 3.35
CA LYS A 87 -0.45 -11.25 2.45
C LYS A 87 -1.01 -10.93 1.05
N ASN A 88 -0.48 -9.86 0.43
CA ASN A 88 -0.96 -9.42 -0.88
C ASN A 88 -0.74 -10.51 -1.95
N SER A 89 -1.82 -10.88 -2.62
CA SER A 89 -1.84 -11.86 -3.71
C SER A 89 -2.60 -11.36 -4.94
N SER A 90 -2.96 -10.08 -4.96
CA SER A 90 -3.82 -9.51 -6.00
C SER A 90 -3.37 -8.11 -6.40
N PHE A 91 -3.82 -7.66 -7.55
CA PHE A 91 -3.53 -6.35 -8.12
C PHE A 91 -4.81 -5.72 -8.65
N ILE A 92 -4.81 -4.39 -8.77
CA ILE A 92 -5.83 -3.64 -9.51
C ILE A 92 -5.16 -2.92 -10.67
N THR A 93 -5.75 -3.03 -11.83
CA THR A 93 -5.32 -2.26 -12.99
C THR A 93 -5.74 -0.80 -12.83
N LEU A 94 -4.77 0.11 -12.89
CA LEU A 94 -5.01 1.54 -12.79
C LEU A 94 -5.35 2.16 -14.14
N ASP A 95 -4.87 1.53 -15.22
CA ASP A 95 -5.12 1.91 -16.60
C ASP A 95 -5.54 0.71 -17.42
N THR A 96 -6.13 0.96 -18.60
CA THR A 96 -6.37 -0.10 -19.56
C THR A 96 -5.06 -0.64 -20.11
N VAL A 97 -4.85 -1.95 -19.99
CA VAL A 97 -3.66 -2.65 -20.50
C VAL A 97 -4.02 -3.63 -21.59
N ILE A 98 -3.11 -3.77 -22.55
CA ILE A 98 -3.20 -4.76 -23.62
C ILE A 98 -2.11 -5.80 -23.41
N LEU A 99 -2.52 -7.07 -23.27
CA LEU A 99 -1.58 -8.18 -23.19
C LEU A 99 -1.27 -8.71 -24.59
N PHE A 100 0.01 -8.93 -24.85
CA PHE A 100 0.52 -9.46 -26.11
C PHE A 100 1.03 -10.89 -25.94
N SER A 101 0.97 -11.65 -27.02
CA SER A 101 1.42 -13.05 -27.04
C SER A 101 2.94 -13.21 -26.88
N ASP A 102 3.68 -12.16 -27.14
CA ASP A 102 5.15 -12.12 -27.06
C ASP A 102 5.63 -10.69 -26.75
N SER A 103 6.85 -10.55 -26.28
CA SER A 103 7.48 -9.26 -26.00
C SER A 103 8.02 -8.53 -27.24
N THR A 104 7.82 -9.06 -28.45
CA THR A 104 8.23 -8.43 -29.71
C THR A 104 7.19 -7.44 -30.22
N LYS A 105 7.64 -6.41 -30.97
CA LYS A 105 6.71 -5.43 -31.56
C LYS A 105 5.81 -5.98 -32.66
N PHE A 106 6.04 -7.20 -33.11
CA PHE A 106 5.19 -7.92 -34.09
C PHE A 106 4.24 -8.94 -33.44
N SER A 107 4.22 -9.03 -32.10
CA SER A 107 3.32 -9.94 -31.41
C SER A 107 1.86 -9.50 -31.53
N ARG A 108 0.97 -10.48 -31.49
CA ARG A 108 -0.48 -10.24 -31.58
C ARG A 108 -1.03 -9.92 -30.18
N PRO A 109 -1.96 -8.95 -30.07
CA PRO A 109 -2.70 -8.75 -28.84
C PRO A 109 -3.58 -9.96 -28.53
N ILE A 110 -3.53 -10.46 -27.28
CA ILE A 110 -4.32 -11.62 -26.83
C ILE A 110 -5.42 -11.23 -25.85
N ALA A 111 -5.28 -10.11 -25.16
CA ALA A 111 -6.27 -9.64 -24.21
C ALA A 111 -6.16 -8.13 -23.98
N LYS A 112 -7.30 -7.53 -23.67
CA LYS A 112 -7.40 -6.15 -23.19
C LYS A 112 -7.95 -6.19 -21.76
N ILE A 113 -7.25 -5.58 -20.81
CA ILE A 113 -7.68 -5.47 -19.43
C ILE A 113 -8.02 -4.01 -19.15
N GLU A 114 -9.27 -3.74 -18.84
CA GLU A 114 -9.73 -2.38 -18.51
C GLU A 114 -9.26 -1.96 -17.11
N SER A 115 -9.20 -0.65 -16.88
CA SER A 115 -8.82 -0.09 -15.57
C SER A 115 -9.80 -0.51 -14.47
N GLY A 116 -9.31 -0.65 -13.23
CA GLY A 116 -10.11 -1.03 -12.08
C GLY A 116 -10.42 -2.55 -11.98
N ARG A 117 -9.83 -3.37 -12.82
CA ARG A 117 -9.99 -4.84 -12.75
C ARG A 117 -9.09 -5.43 -11.69
N LEU A 118 -9.68 -6.28 -10.84
CA LEU A 118 -8.94 -7.04 -9.84
C LEU A 118 -8.28 -8.26 -10.49
N LEU A 119 -6.99 -8.40 -10.31
CA LEU A 119 -6.19 -9.54 -10.78
C LEU A 119 -5.67 -10.32 -9.56
N ASN A 120 -5.84 -11.63 -9.58
CA ASN A 120 -5.39 -12.55 -8.53
C ASN A 120 -4.17 -13.35 -8.99
#